data_c07d8750911d51eec7989ebadf180e76
#
_entry.id   c07d8750911d51eec7989ebadf180e76
#
_cell.length_a   1.000
_cell.length_b   1.000
_cell.length_c   1.000
_cell.angle_alpha   90.00
_cell.angle_beta   90.00
_cell.angle_gamma   90.00
#
_symmetry.space_group_name_H-M   'P 1'
#
loop_
_entity.id
_entity.type
_entity.pdbx_description
1 polymer ?
#
loop_
_entity_poly.entity_id
_entity_poly.type
_entity_poly.pdbx_seq_one_letter_code
_entity_poly.pdbx_strand_id
1 'polypeptide(L)'
;MRYRPDPIMSALVAYRGAVIERRNTPTLAYVTNWATRWGWKETTAHPEFYVGARAKAQELGYKLEHFWLGEPGMTQKRLGQILYSRGINGVLIGSHGRERGDVIDFDWAQFSAIKIDYFPHLPALHNVTNNQCDIVRLAMRKVIVLGYRRIGLVMHRGWDYTVDHLWMAGYLCEQQGLRPRERIPAHLYPEPEPQSRWLGEGVCDLLVEERSFSQWFEKYRPEVILSKGEFVLPIMERLGLRVPSDVAFVDLFLERDECGKTAGVEQNYRTVGAMAVEILAGQLQHNKYGVPAIPKTTYVGGTWYDGASCPAK
;
A
#
# COMPACT_ATOMS: atom_id res chain seq x y z
N MET A 1 2.46 8.73 -39.27
CA MET A 1 3.22 7.48 -39.19
C MET A 1 3.12 6.91 -37.77
N ARG A 2 2.60 5.68 -37.60
CA ARG A 2 2.57 5.02 -36.27
C ARG A 2 3.95 4.40 -36.02
N TYR A 3 4.72 4.97 -35.11
CA TYR A 3 5.95 4.35 -34.62
C TYR A 3 5.63 2.97 -33.99
N ARG A 4 6.28 1.91 -34.49
CA ARG A 4 6.28 0.59 -33.84
C ARG A 4 7.66 0.40 -33.22
N PRO A 5 7.77 0.21 -31.87
CA PRO A 5 9.05 -0.09 -31.23
C PRO A 5 9.62 -1.38 -31.84
N ASP A 6 10.87 -1.32 -32.27
CA ASP A 6 11.60 -2.52 -32.67
C ASP A 6 12.09 -3.25 -31.41
N PRO A 7 11.70 -4.53 -31.20
CA PRO A 7 12.13 -5.31 -30.03
C PRO A 7 13.66 -5.42 -29.94
N ILE A 8 14.37 -5.47 -31.05
CA ILE A 8 15.83 -5.54 -31.09
C ILE A 8 16.44 -4.22 -30.62
N MET A 9 15.89 -3.08 -31.06
CA MET A 9 16.34 -1.77 -30.57
C MET A 9 16.06 -1.58 -29.08
N SER A 10 14.94 -2.08 -28.57
CA SER A 10 14.63 -2.05 -27.14
C SER A 10 15.62 -2.89 -26.32
N ALA A 11 15.97 -4.09 -26.79
CA ALA A 11 16.99 -4.93 -26.18
C ALA A 11 18.40 -4.30 -26.25
N LEU A 12 18.71 -3.63 -27.37
CA LEU A 12 19.99 -2.92 -27.54
C LEU A 12 20.11 -1.70 -26.61
N VAL A 13 19.03 -0.98 -26.40
CA VAL A 13 18.96 0.14 -25.44
C VAL A 13 19.12 -0.36 -24.01
N ALA A 14 18.50 -1.49 -23.66
CA ALA A 14 18.69 -2.13 -22.36
C ALA A 14 20.14 -2.60 -22.16
N TYR A 15 20.74 -3.24 -23.15
CA TYR A 15 22.14 -3.67 -23.14
C TYR A 15 23.13 -2.49 -23.04
N ARG A 16 22.90 -1.41 -23.81
CA ARG A 16 23.72 -0.18 -23.71
C ARG A 16 23.58 0.49 -22.34
N GLY A 17 22.40 0.43 -21.71
CA GLY A 17 22.19 0.95 -20.35
C GLY A 17 23.03 0.21 -19.31
N ALA A 18 23.31 -1.07 -19.51
CA ALA A 18 24.12 -1.90 -18.60
C ALA A 18 25.64 -1.74 -18.80
N VAL A 19 26.10 -1.25 -19.98
CA VAL A 19 27.54 -1.29 -20.35
C VAL A 19 28.16 0.10 -20.47
N ILE A 20 27.40 1.16 -20.64
CA ILE A 20 27.93 2.53 -20.83
C ILE A 20 27.50 3.41 -19.66
N GLU A 21 28.47 3.87 -18.84
CA GLU A 21 28.26 5.00 -17.92
C GLU A 21 27.76 6.22 -18.70
N ARG A 22 26.45 6.47 -18.64
CA ARG A 22 25.85 7.64 -19.29
C ARG A 22 26.25 8.90 -18.53
N ARG A 23 26.90 9.84 -19.18
CA ARG A 23 27.14 11.19 -18.64
C ARG A 23 25.87 11.94 -18.20
N ASN A 24 24.67 11.52 -18.68
CA ASN A 24 23.36 12.02 -18.29
C ASN A 24 22.38 10.86 -18.11
N THR A 25 22.31 10.29 -16.91
CA THR A 25 21.29 9.29 -16.54
C THR A 25 19.91 9.97 -16.50
N PRO A 26 18.91 9.51 -17.29
CA PRO A 26 17.57 10.09 -17.24
C PRO A 26 16.98 9.92 -15.85
N THR A 27 16.23 10.94 -15.40
CA THR A 27 15.69 10.98 -14.05
C THR A 27 14.17 10.77 -14.09
N LEU A 28 13.66 9.99 -13.14
CA LEU A 28 12.24 9.90 -12.80
C LEU A 28 11.99 10.68 -11.50
N ALA A 29 10.85 11.36 -11.43
CA ALA A 29 10.44 12.06 -10.22
C ALA A 29 9.61 11.12 -9.33
N TYR A 30 9.96 11.03 -8.04
CA TYR A 30 9.14 10.45 -7.00
C TYR A 30 8.53 11.58 -6.18
N VAL A 31 7.26 11.85 -6.39
CA VAL A 31 6.57 13.01 -5.81
C VAL A 31 5.78 12.59 -4.58
N THR A 32 5.99 13.29 -3.46
CA THR A 32 5.24 13.08 -2.21
C THR A 32 4.59 14.37 -1.74
N ASN A 33 3.50 14.26 -0.96
CA ASN A 33 2.80 15.37 -0.37
C ASN A 33 2.43 15.06 1.10
N TRP A 34 3.38 15.24 2.00
CA TRP A 34 3.23 15.06 3.44
C TRP A 34 3.43 16.39 4.17
N ALA A 35 3.02 16.49 5.43
CA ALA A 35 3.26 17.66 6.27
C ALA A 35 4.74 18.01 6.37
N THR A 36 5.60 16.99 6.42
CA THR A 36 7.05 17.13 6.37
C THR A 36 7.65 16.44 5.14
N ARG A 37 8.85 16.84 4.74
CA ARG A 37 9.56 16.25 3.59
C ARG A 37 9.75 14.75 3.71
N TRP A 38 9.88 14.25 4.92
CA TRP A 38 10.20 12.85 5.20
C TRP A 38 9.11 12.09 5.96
N GLY A 39 7.93 12.69 6.19
CA GLY A 39 6.84 12.06 6.94
C GLY A 39 6.41 10.69 6.38
N TRP A 40 6.54 10.49 5.07
CA TRP A 40 6.28 9.19 4.46
C TRP A 40 7.23 8.07 4.94
N LYS A 41 8.40 8.40 5.50
CA LYS A 41 9.34 7.42 6.05
C LYS A 41 8.93 6.90 7.43
N GLU A 42 7.99 7.55 8.08
CA GLU A 42 7.47 7.18 9.39
C GLU A 42 6.40 6.07 9.31
N THR A 43 6.04 5.64 8.10
CA THR A 43 5.08 4.57 7.84
C THR A 43 5.78 3.29 7.43
N THR A 44 5.14 2.14 7.63
CA THR A 44 5.71 0.83 7.26
C THR A 44 5.82 0.65 5.74
N ALA A 45 4.79 1.03 4.99
CA ALA A 45 4.66 0.70 3.55
C ALA A 45 5.47 1.63 2.63
N HIS A 46 5.39 2.95 2.86
CA HIS A 46 5.92 3.92 1.89
C HIS A 46 7.44 3.91 1.72
N PRO A 47 8.28 3.70 2.78
CA PRO A 47 9.71 3.51 2.60
C PRO A 47 10.03 2.32 1.69
N GLU A 48 9.30 1.23 1.85
CA GLU A 48 9.50 0.01 1.07
C GLU A 48 9.07 0.17 -0.39
N PHE A 49 7.99 0.92 -0.66
CA PHE A 49 7.63 1.32 -2.04
C PHE A 49 8.77 2.09 -2.70
N TYR A 50 9.35 3.07 -2.00
CA TYR A 50 10.46 3.86 -2.52
C TYR A 50 11.71 3.01 -2.78
N VAL A 51 12.05 2.09 -1.86
CA VAL A 51 13.19 1.17 -2.02
C VAL A 51 13.03 0.33 -3.27
N GLY A 52 11.85 -0.28 -3.48
CA GLY A 52 11.55 -1.08 -4.66
C GLY A 52 11.58 -0.25 -5.95
N ALA A 53 10.96 0.92 -5.93
CA ALA A 53 10.97 1.85 -7.07
C ALA A 53 12.39 2.28 -7.44
N ARG A 54 13.22 2.63 -6.45
CA ARG A 54 14.60 3.05 -6.68
C ARG A 54 15.46 1.94 -7.28
N ALA A 55 15.33 0.72 -6.75
CA ALA A 55 16.06 -0.43 -7.26
C ALA A 55 15.71 -0.73 -8.73
N LYS A 56 14.41 -0.73 -9.06
CA LYS A 56 13.94 -0.96 -10.44
C LYS A 56 14.32 0.19 -11.38
N ALA A 57 14.24 1.44 -10.93
CA ALA A 57 14.69 2.58 -11.71
C ALA A 57 16.18 2.43 -12.09
N GLN A 58 17.02 2.08 -11.13
CA GLN A 58 18.46 1.84 -11.36
C GLN A 58 18.70 0.68 -12.34
N GLU A 59 17.98 -0.44 -12.19
CA GLU A 59 18.04 -1.59 -13.10
C GLU A 59 17.72 -1.18 -14.56
N LEU A 60 16.70 -0.32 -14.73
CA LEU A 60 16.28 0.18 -16.05
C LEU A 60 17.10 1.37 -16.57
N GLY A 61 18.16 1.77 -15.83
CA GLY A 61 19.05 2.86 -16.22
C GLY A 61 18.50 4.25 -15.97
N TYR A 62 17.57 4.40 -14.99
CA TYR A 62 17.06 5.68 -14.53
C TYR A 62 17.60 6.02 -13.14
N LYS A 63 17.70 7.32 -12.86
CA LYS A 63 17.81 7.85 -11.49
C LYS A 63 16.42 8.14 -10.96
N LEU A 64 16.10 7.75 -9.72
CA LEU A 64 14.90 8.16 -9.03
C LEU A 64 15.22 9.30 -8.06
N GLU A 65 14.59 10.46 -8.24
CA GLU A 65 14.80 11.64 -7.41
C GLU A 65 13.50 12.01 -6.68
N HIS A 66 13.61 12.28 -5.37
CA HIS A 66 12.48 12.63 -4.52
C HIS A 66 12.18 14.13 -4.59
N PHE A 67 10.92 14.47 -4.82
CA PHE A 67 10.37 15.82 -4.80
C PHE A 67 9.22 15.91 -3.79
N TRP A 68 9.22 16.96 -3.00
CA TRP A 68 8.21 17.18 -1.97
C TRP A 68 7.35 18.39 -2.31
N LEU A 69 6.03 18.18 -2.44
CA LEU A 69 5.07 19.26 -2.77
C LEU A 69 4.90 20.28 -1.64
N GLY A 70 5.22 19.92 -0.39
CA GLY A 70 5.12 20.81 0.76
C GLY A 70 6.33 21.73 0.96
N GLU A 71 7.29 21.81 0.02
CA GLU A 71 8.47 22.65 0.16
C GLU A 71 8.07 24.14 0.22
N PRO A 72 8.62 24.93 1.17
CA PRO A 72 8.28 26.32 1.31
C PRO A 72 8.46 27.11 0.01
N GLY A 73 7.43 27.87 -0.40
CA GLY A 73 7.41 28.61 -1.66
C GLY A 73 7.24 27.77 -2.93
N MET A 74 7.07 26.45 -2.80
CA MET A 74 6.76 25.55 -3.91
C MET A 74 5.25 25.50 -4.14
N THR A 75 4.82 25.76 -5.38
CA THR A 75 3.46 25.41 -5.82
C THR A 75 3.53 24.20 -6.72
N GLN A 76 2.40 23.48 -6.85
CA GLN A 76 2.33 22.29 -7.72
C GLN A 76 2.68 22.65 -9.18
N LYS A 77 2.15 23.78 -9.70
CA LYS A 77 2.49 24.28 -11.05
C LYS A 77 3.99 24.57 -11.19
N ARG A 78 4.59 25.19 -10.17
CA ARG A 78 6.04 25.48 -10.17
C ARG A 78 6.86 24.20 -10.19
N LEU A 79 6.48 23.19 -9.38
CA LEU A 79 7.16 21.89 -9.42
C LEU A 79 7.05 21.25 -10.81
N GLY A 80 5.85 21.23 -11.43
CA GLY A 80 5.67 20.75 -12.80
C GLY A 80 6.60 21.44 -13.80
N GLN A 81 6.72 22.78 -13.74
CA GLN A 81 7.64 23.54 -14.59
C GLN A 81 9.12 23.18 -14.35
N ILE A 82 9.52 22.97 -13.10
CA ILE A 82 10.88 22.53 -12.75
C ILE A 82 11.16 21.15 -13.33
N LEU A 83 10.25 20.20 -13.16
CA LEU A 83 10.41 18.85 -13.71
C LEU A 83 10.57 18.92 -15.24
N TYR A 84 9.66 19.61 -15.92
CA TYR A 84 9.69 19.76 -17.37
C TYR A 84 10.99 20.42 -17.87
N SER A 85 11.41 21.53 -17.27
CA SER A 85 12.65 22.22 -17.65
C SER A 85 13.92 21.41 -17.43
N ARG A 86 13.89 20.45 -16.49
CA ARG A 86 14.97 19.48 -16.24
C ARG A 86 14.90 18.25 -17.13
N GLY A 87 13.92 18.16 -18.05
CA GLY A 87 13.70 16.99 -18.91
C GLY A 87 13.19 15.76 -18.14
N ILE A 88 12.57 15.94 -16.99
CA ILE A 88 11.99 14.86 -16.15
C ILE A 88 10.53 14.68 -16.57
N ASN A 89 10.27 13.75 -17.47
CA ASN A 89 8.94 13.53 -18.02
C ASN A 89 8.22 12.32 -17.40
N GLY A 90 8.91 11.53 -16.58
CA GLY A 90 8.34 10.40 -15.86
C GLY A 90 8.10 10.73 -14.39
N VAL A 91 6.85 10.63 -13.94
CA VAL A 91 6.42 11.01 -12.59
C VAL A 91 5.74 9.83 -11.89
N LEU A 92 6.32 9.42 -10.76
CA LEU A 92 5.65 8.55 -9.79
C LEU A 92 5.03 9.40 -8.70
N ILE A 93 3.73 9.31 -8.53
CA ILE A 93 3.03 9.86 -7.37
C ILE A 93 3.15 8.82 -6.27
N GLY A 94 4.05 9.05 -5.31
CA GLY A 94 4.42 8.09 -4.29
C GLY A 94 3.35 7.97 -3.21
N SER A 95 3.28 8.97 -2.33
CA SER A 95 2.35 8.95 -1.22
C SER A 95 1.98 10.35 -0.77
N HIS A 96 0.83 10.46 -0.10
CA HIS A 96 0.28 11.71 0.39
C HIS A 96 -0.18 11.55 1.83
N GLY A 97 0.07 12.59 2.65
CA GLY A 97 -0.60 12.74 3.92
C GLY A 97 -2.09 13.03 3.69
N ARG A 98 -2.95 12.44 4.50
CA ARG A 98 -4.41 12.58 4.37
C ARG A 98 -4.88 14.05 4.47
N GLU A 99 -4.16 14.86 5.23
CA GLU A 99 -4.40 16.28 5.47
C GLU A 99 -4.06 17.18 4.28
N ARG A 100 -3.43 16.65 3.23
CA ARG A 100 -2.85 17.46 2.13
C ARG A 100 -3.74 17.57 0.90
N GLY A 101 -4.95 17.02 0.96
CA GLY A 101 -5.88 17.01 -0.17
C GLY A 101 -5.54 15.96 -1.23
N ASP A 102 -6.42 15.82 -2.18
CA ASP A 102 -6.44 14.76 -3.19
C ASP A 102 -6.20 15.22 -4.62
N VAL A 103 -5.94 16.51 -4.84
CA VAL A 103 -5.73 17.09 -6.18
C VAL A 103 -4.26 17.41 -6.42
N ILE A 104 -3.73 16.94 -7.56
CA ILE A 104 -2.39 17.28 -8.06
C ILE A 104 -2.54 18.01 -9.39
N ASP A 105 -2.23 19.30 -9.38
CA ASP A 105 -2.39 20.21 -10.51
C ASP A 105 -1.06 20.41 -11.26
N PHE A 106 -0.70 19.43 -12.10
CA PHE A 106 0.40 19.55 -13.07
C PHE A 106 -0.15 19.77 -14.49
N ASP A 107 0.66 20.28 -15.39
CA ASP A 107 0.38 20.19 -16.84
C ASP A 107 0.66 18.73 -17.29
N TRP A 108 -0.30 17.85 -17.04
CA TRP A 108 -0.17 16.41 -17.25
C TRP A 108 0.16 16.05 -18.71
N ALA A 109 -0.16 16.91 -19.67
CA ALA A 109 0.20 16.68 -21.07
C ALA A 109 1.71 16.53 -21.31
N GLN A 110 2.53 17.01 -20.37
CA GLN A 110 3.99 16.96 -20.44
C GLN A 110 4.58 15.70 -19.78
N PHE A 111 3.77 14.89 -19.07
CA PHE A 111 4.26 13.81 -18.23
C PHE A 111 3.61 12.47 -18.55
N SER A 112 4.43 11.40 -18.52
CA SER A 112 3.95 10.06 -18.23
C SER A 112 3.87 9.91 -16.72
N ALA A 113 2.74 9.45 -16.19
CA ALA A 113 2.55 9.39 -14.75
C ALA A 113 1.89 8.10 -14.29
N ILE A 114 2.28 7.66 -13.09
CA ILE A 114 1.69 6.53 -12.40
C ILE A 114 1.60 6.84 -10.91
N LYS A 115 0.58 6.32 -10.27
CA LYS A 115 0.39 6.43 -8.82
C LYS A 115 0.76 5.12 -8.13
N ILE A 116 1.33 5.22 -6.95
CA ILE A 116 1.49 4.12 -6.00
C ILE A 116 0.48 4.29 -4.87
N ASP A 117 -0.03 3.15 -4.35
CA ASP A 117 -0.99 3.08 -3.27
C ASP A 117 -2.44 3.41 -3.68
N TYR A 118 -3.38 3.08 -2.78
CA TYR A 118 -4.81 3.12 -3.09
C TYR A 118 -5.44 4.51 -2.95
N PHE A 119 -4.82 5.41 -2.19
CA PHE A 119 -5.40 6.72 -1.89
C PHE A 119 -5.89 7.43 -3.16
N PRO A 120 -7.17 7.86 -3.23
CA PRO A 120 -7.71 8.50 -4.42
C PRO A 120 -7.08 9.87 -4.64
N HIS A 121 -6.61 10.12 -5.85
CA HIS A 121 -6.09 11.41 -6.30
C HIS A 121 -6.73 11.81 -7.61
N LEU A 122 -6.89 13.12 -7.80
CA LEU A 122 -7.27 13.71 -9.07
C LEU A 122 -6.05 14.38 -9.72
N PRO A 123 -5.89 14.21 -11.04
CA PRO A 123 -6.69 13.35 -11.93
C PRO A 123 -6.45 11.86 -11.65
N ALA A 124 -7.38 11.02 -12.11
CA ALA A 124 -7.25 9.57 -12.00
C ALA A 124 -6.14 9.06 -12.94
N LEU A 125 -5.03 8.63 -12.37
CA LEU A 125 -3.87 8.06 -13.08
C LEU A 125 -3.91 6.52 -13.05
N HIS A 126 -3.08 5.88 -13.88
CA HIS A 126 -2.79 4.47 -13.67
C HIS A 126 -2.21 4.27 -12.27
N ASN A 127 -2.53 3.14 -11.64
CA ASN A 127 -2.18 2.88 -10.25
C ASN A 127 -1.54 1.50 -10.07
N VAL A 128 -0.60 1.39 -9.13
CA VAL A 128 -0.10 0.12 -8.61
C VAL A 128 -0.28 0.11 -7.10
N THR A 129 -0.91 -0.92 -6.57
CA THR A 129 -1.19 -1.03 -5.14
C THR A 129 -1.21 -2.49 -4.69
N ASN A 130 -1.25 -2.71 -3.38
CA ASN A 130 -1.48 -4.01 -2.80
C ASN A 130 -2.93 -4.46 -3.04
N ASN A 131 -3.13 -5.78 -3.12
CA ASN A 131 -4.47 -6.36 -3.21
C ASN A 131 -5.00 -6.64 -1.80
N GLN A 132 -5.52 -5.62 -1.12
CA GLN A 132 -5.99 -5.72 0.26
C GLN A 132 -7.08 -6.78 0.43
N CYS A 133 -8.00 -6.86 -0.52
CA CYS A 133 -9.05 -7.89 -0.50
C CYS A 133 -8.46 -9.30 -0.53
N ASP A 134 -7.51 -9.55 -1.43
CA ASP A 134 -6.89 -10.88 -1.56
C ASP A 134 -5.97 -11.22 -0.38
N ILE A 135 -5.30 -10.22 0.20
CA ILE A 135 -4.48 -10.38 1.42
C ILE A 135 -5.32 -10.96 2.56
N VAL A 136 -6.49 -10.37 2.85
CA VAL A 136 -7.39 -10.88 3.88
C VAL A 136 -7.93 -12.25 3.51
N ARG A 137 -8.32 -12.45 2.27
CA ARG A 137 -8.81 -13.75 1.78
C ARG A 137 -7.74 -14.83 1.90
N LEU A 138 -6.49 -14.51 1.55
CA LEU A 138 -5.35 -15.43 1.73
C LEU A 138 -5.19 -15.81 3.21
N ALA A 139 -5.18 -14.83 4.12
CA ALA A 139 -5.08 -15.08 5.55
C ALA A 139 -6.25 -15.95 6.05
N MET A 140 -7.50 -15.59 5.69
CA MET A 140 -8.70 -16.35 6.06
C MET A 140 -8.61 -17.82 5.61
N ARG A 141 -8.26 -18.06 4.35
CA ARG A 141 -8.13 -19.42 3.80
C ARG A 141 -7.04 -20.21 4.52
N LYS A 142 -5.91 -19.58 4.83
CA LYS A 142 -4.82 -20.24 5.55
C LYS A 142 -5.24 -20.65 6.95
N VAL A 143 -5.85 -19.75 7.73
CA VAL A 143 -6.29 -20.09 9.09
C VAL A 143 -7.43 -21.11 9.11
N ILE A 144 -8.29 -21.13 8.09
CA ILE A 144 -9.31 -22.16 7.92
C ILE A 144 -8.67 -23.54 7.69
N VAL A 145 -7.61 -23.61 6.87
CA VAL A 145 -6.84 -24.86 6.65
C VAL A 145 -6.15 -25.30 7.94
N LEU A 146 -5.62 -24.39 8.74
CA LEU A 146 -5.04 -24.66 10.06
C LEU A 146 -6.06 -25.12 11.12
N GLY A 147 -7.36 -25.15 10.80
CA GLY A 147 -8.42 -25.66 11.69
C GLY A 147 -9.23 -24.61 12.41
N TYR A 148 -8.92 -23.32 12.28
CA TYR A 148 -9.67 -22.23 12.90
C TYR A 148 -11.01 -22.01 12.20
N ARG A 149 -12.04 -21.65 12.97
CA ARG A 149 -13.39 -21.39 12.45
C ARG A 149 -13.94 -20.04 12.88
N ARG A 150 -13.71 -19.66 14.13
CA ARG A 150 -14.16 -18.36 14.67
C ARG A 150 -13.04 -17.35 14.47
N ILE A 151 -13.00 -16.77 13.29
CA ILE A 151 -11.92 -15.88 12.82
C ILE A 151 -12.42 -14.43 13.00
N GLY A 152 -11.69 -13.61 13.74
CA GLY A 152 -11.99 -12.19 13.93
C GLY A 152 -11.11 -11.29 13.08
N LEU A 153 -11.67 -10.26 12.45
CA LEU A 153 -10.92 -9.16 11.85
C LEU A 153 -11.00 -7.95 12.79
N VAL A 154 -9.84 -7.41 13.15
CA VAL A 154 -9.72 -6.15 13.90
C VAL A 154 -9.00 -5.15 13.01
N MET A 155 -9.66 -4.05 12.62
CA MET A 155 -9.11 -3.13 11.64
C MET A 155 -9.48 -1.68 11.96
N HIS A 156 -8.53 -0.77 11.72
CA HIS A 156 -8.80 0.66 11.84
C HIS A 156 -9.76 1.10 10.73
N ARG A 157 -10.89 1.70 11.10
CA ARG A 157 -11.96 2.12 10.18
C ARG A 157 -11.48 3.03 9.06
N GLY A 158 -10.64 4.01 9.40
CA GLY A 158 -10.09 4.93 8.41
C GLY A 158 -9.17 4.26 7.39
N TRP A 159 -8.50 3.19 7.77
CA TRP A 159 -7.67 2.41 6.84
C TRP A 159 -8.52 1.59 5.87
N ASP A 160 -9.58 0.95 6.38
CA ASP A 160 -10.53 0.23 5.55
C ASP A 160 -11.22 1.18 4.56
N TYR A 161 -11.65 2.37 5.04
CA TYR A 161 -12.23 3.42 4.18
C TYR A 161 -11.24 3.88 3.09
N THR A 162 -9.98 4.09 3.44
CA THR A 162 -8.95 4.60 2.49
C THR A 162 -8.74 3.66 1.30
N VAL A 163 -8.96 2.36 1.48
CA VAL A 163 -8.83 1.34 0.43
C VAL A 163 -10.18 0.85 -0.09
N ASP A 164 -11.19 1.69 -0.03
CA ASP A 164 -12.56 1.41 -0.53
C ASP A 164 -13.16 0.14 0.07
N HIS A 165 -12.97 -0.05 1.39
CA HIS A 165 -13.46 -1.19 2.17
C HIS A 165 -12.96 -2.57 1.72
N LEU A 166 -11.80 -2.62 1.06
CA LEU A 166 -11.27 -3.88 0.53
C LEU A 166 -10.83 -4.86 1.61
N TRP A 167 -10.40 -4.39 2.79
CA TRP A 167 -10.15 -5.27 3.95
C TRP A 167 -11.42 -5.98 4.37
N MET A 168 -12.47 -5.20 4.56
CA MET A 168 -13.79 -5.71 4.96
C MET A 168 -14.41 -6.60 3.88
N ALA A 169 -14.29 -6.22 2.61
CA ALA A 169 -14.80 -7.02 1.49
C ALA A 169 -14.16 -8.41 1.44
N GLY A 170 -12.84 -8.50 1.60
CA GLY A 170 -12.12 -9.78 1.64
C GLY A 170 -12.58 -10.67 2.80
N TYR A 171 -12.74 -10.08 3.98
CA TYR A 171 -13.20 -10.77 5.17
C TYR A 171 -14.63 -11.31 5.02
N LEU A 172 -15.57 -10.48 4.61
CA LEU A 172 -16.96 -10.88 4.42
C LEU A 172 -17.12 -11.95 3.33
N CYS A 173 -16.34 -11.86 2.26
CA CYS A 173 -16.34 -12.85 1.19
C CYS A 173 -16.01 -14.26 1.72
N GLU A 174 -14.94 -14.41 2.49
CA GLU A 174 -14.52 -15.72 3.00
C GLU A 174 -15.43 -16.22 4.14
N GLN A 175 -16.07 -15.32 4.89
CA GLN A 175 -17.05 -15.72 5.91
C GLN A 175 -18.29 -16.44 5.32
N GLN A 176 -18.63 -16.21 4.05
CA GLN A 176 -19.75 -16.93 3.42
C GLN A 176 -19.54 -18.45 3.40
N GLY A 177 -18.29 -18.90 3.36
CA GLY A 177 -17.93 -20.33 3.45
C GLY A 177 -18.02 -20.95 4.86
N LEU A 178 -18.15 -20.13 5.91
CA LEU A 178 -18.29 -20.57 7.30
C LEU A 178 -19.74 -20.78 7.67
N ARG A 179 -20.01 -21.70 8.63
CA ARG A 179 -21.35 -21.88 9.19
C ARG A 179 -21.82 -20.58 9.87
N PRO A 180 -23.12 -20.26 9.86
CA PRO A 180 -23.61 -19.01 10.46
C PRO A 180 -23.14 -18.76 11.90
N ARG A 181 -23.07 -19.81 12.74
CA ARG A 181 -22.62 -19.74 14.13
C ARG A 181 -21.11 -19.48 14.29
N GLU A 182 -20.33 -19.67 13.24
CA GLU A 182 -18.87 -19.48 13.21
C GLU A 182 -18.50 -18.07 12.72
N ARG A 183 -19.46 -17.38 12.10
CA ARG A 183 -19.26 -16.03 11.54
C ARG A 183 -19.18 -15.01 12.67
N ILE A 184 -18.13 -14.21 12.66
CA ILE A 184 -17.89 -13.14 13.64
C ILE A 184 -17.94 -11.80 12.90
N PRO A 185 -18.70 -10.80 13.37
CA PRO A 185 -18.59 -9.45 12.80
C PRO A 185 -17.20 -8.88 13.05
N ALA A 186 -16.64 -8.19 12.07
CA ALA A 186 -15.37 -7.50 12.24
C ALA A 186 -15.48 -6.43 13.34
N HIS A 187 -14.39 -6.22 14.08
CA HIS A 187 -14.23 -5.09 14.97
C HIS A 187 -13.54 -3.95 14.23
N LEU A 188 -14.33 -2.98 13.76
CA LEU A 188 -13.80 -1.77 13.14
C LEU A 188 -13.78 -0.63 14.16
N TYR A 189 -12.62 -0.07 14.40
CA TYR A 189 -12.40 1.00 15.37
C TYR A 189 -11.75 2.25 14.73
N PRO A 190 -11.87 3.43 15.34
CA PRO A 190 -12.80 3.75 16.41
C PRO A 190 -14.26 3.64 15.94
N GLU A 191 -15.20 3.65 16.88
CA GLU A 191 -16.62 3.73 16.54
C GLU A 191 -16.89 4.99 15.72
N PRO A 192 -17.84 4.96 14.76
CA PRO A 192 -18.13 6.13 13.94
C PRO A 192 -18.75 7.23 14.79
N GLU A 193 -18.11 8.39 14.86
CA GLU A 193 -18.77 9.58 15.37
C GLU A 193 -19.77 10.12 14.35
N PRO A 194 -20.97 10.57 14.78
CA PRO A 194 -22.06 10.95 13.88
C PRO A 194 -21.75 12.09 12.89
N GLN A 195 -20.65 12.82 13.07
CA GLN A 195 -20.31 14.01 12.29
C GLN A 195 -18.87 14.08 11.80
N SER A 196 -18.01 13.14 12.09
CA SER A 196 -16.64 13.17 11.61
C SER A 196 -16.54 12.69 10.17
N ARG A 197 -16.25 13.60 9.26
CA ARG A 197 -15.62 13.24 7.99
C ARG A 197 -14.26 12.65 8.36
N TRP A 198 -14.08 11.36 8.10
CA TRP A 198 -12.85 10.59 8.30
C TRP A 198 -11.61 11.09 7.54
N LEU A 199 -11.66 12.30 7.05
CA LEU A 199 -10.56 13.03 6.39
C LEU A 199 -9.77 13.82 7.44
N GLY A 200 -9.41 13.16 8.47
CA GLY A 200 -8.35 13.27 9.40
C GLY A 200 -7.79 14.60 9.79
N GLU A 201 -8.19 15.17 10.88
CA GLU A 201 -7.33 16.04 11.68
C GLU A 201 -6.77 15.20 12.85
N GLY A 202 -5.43 15.14 12.91
CA GLY A 202 -4.70 14.55 14.01
C GLY A 202 -4.19 13.13 13.77
N VAL A 203 -3.09 12.80 14.43
CA VAL A 203 -2.63 11.43 14.61
C VAL A 203 -3.75 10.71 15.38
N CYS A 204 -4.64 10.06 14.64
CA CYS A 204 -5.65 9.20 15.20
C CYS A 204 -4.90 8.16 16.03
N ASP A 205 -5.29 7.96 17.27
CA ASP A 205 -4.77 6.86 18.08
C ASP A 205 -5.05 5.57 17.32
N LEU A 206 -4.02 5.02 16.69
CA LEU A 206 -4.13 3.82 15.88
C LEU A 206 -4.34 2.58 16.74
N LEU A 207 -4.17 2.71 18.05
CA LEU A 207 -4.44 1.64 18.98
C LEU A 207 -5.94 1.37 19.07
N VAL A 208 -6.27 0.10 19.18
CA VAL A 208 -7.64 -0.34 19.42
C VAL A 208 -8.10 0.18 20.77
N GLU A 209 -9.32 0.69 20.86
CA GLU A 209 -9.93 1.05 22.13
C GLU A 209 -10.19 -0.20 22.99
N GLU A 210 -9.58 -0.27 24.17
CA GLU A 210 -9.58 -1.45 25.03
C GLU A 210 -10.98 -1.90 25.42
N ARG A 211 -11.87 -0.96 25.78
CA ARG A 211 -13.22 -1.28 26.21
C ARG A 211 -14.06 -1.90 25.08
N SER A 212 -14.06 -1.31 23.91
CA SER A 212 -14.83 -1.81 22.78
C SER A 212 -14.29 -3.15 22.26
N PHE A 213 -12.96 -3.30 22.26
CA PHE A 213 -12.32 -4.57 21.92
C PHE A 213 -12.66 -5.67 22.91
N SER A 214 -12.57 -5.40 24.24
CA SER A 214 -12.90 -6.38 25.28
C SER A 214 -14.34 -6.87 25.14
N GLN A 215 -15.31 -5.95 24.98
CA GLN A 215 -16.71 -6.30 24.79
C GLN A 215 -16.94 -7.17 23.54
N TRP A 216 -16.30 -6.81 22.43
CA TRP A 216 -16.37 -7.60 21.20
C TRP A 216 -15.74 -8.98 21.38
N PHE A 217 -14.54 -9.05 21.99
CA PHE A 217 -13.83 -10.30 22.25
C PHE A 217 -14.61 -11.25 23.15
N GLU A 218 -15.16 -10.75 24.26
CA GLU A 218 -15.99 -11.54 25.19
C GLU A 218 -17.25 -12.07 24.54
N LYS A 219 -17.90 -11.26 23.73
CA LYS A 219 -19.15 -11.61 23.04
C LYS A 219 -18.93 -12.68 21.98
N TYR A 220 -17.91 -12.51 21.14
CA TYR A 220 -17.72 -13.34 19.96
C TYR A 220 -16.67 -14.44 20.13
N ARG A 221 -15.79 -14.35 21.12
CA ARG A 221 -14.77 -15.36 21.43
C ARG A 221 -14.01 -15.86 20.20
N PRO A 222 -13.30 -14.99 19.45
CA PRO A 222 -12.53 -15.42 18.30
C PRO A 222 -11.46 -16.42 18.71
N GLU A 223 -11.18 -17.39 17.84
CA GLU A 223 -10.08 -18.35 18.01
C GLU A 223 -8.77 -17.81 17.43
N VAL A 224 -8.87 -16.91 16.45
CA VAL A 224 -7.76 -16.22 15.81
C VAL A 224 -8.18 -14.79 15.44
N ILE A 225 -7.26 -13.85 15.59
CA ILE A 225 -7.44 -12.45 15.21
C ILE A 225 -6.53 -12.12 14.04
N LEU A 226 -7.13 -11.56 12.99
CA LEU A 226 -6.43 -10.96 11.84
C LEU A 226 -6.38 -9.44 12.06
N SER A 227 -5.19 -8.84 12.09
CA SER A 227 -5.02 -7.39 12.33
C SER A 227 -3.63 -6.93 11.92
N LYS A 228 -3.28 -5.68 12.22
CA LYS A 228 -1.90 -5.21 12.34
C LYS A 228 -1.42 -5.39 13.78
N GLY A 229 -0.27 -6.05 13.96
CA GLY A 229 0.23 -6.41 15.29
C GLY A 229 0.35 -5.19 16.22
N GLU A 230 0.96 -4.10 15.75
CA GLU A 230 1.16 -2.89 16.55
C GLU A 230 -0.14 -2.24 17.08
N PHE A 231 -1.29 -2.54 16.46
CA PHE A 231 -2.58 -1.97 16.87
C PHE A 231 -3.27 -2.80 17.96
N VAL A 232 -3.16 -4.12 17.87
CA VAL A 232 -3.98 -5.02 18.70
C VAL A 232 -3.18 -5.78 19.76
N LEU A 233 -1.92 -6.13 19.51
CA LEU A 233 -1.13 -6.91 20.47
C LEU A 233 -0.95 -6.20 21.83
N PRO A 234 -0.68 -4.87 21.89
CA PRO A 234 -0.58 -4.19 23.19
C PRO A 234 -1.88 -4.22 23.99
N ILE A 235 -3.04 -4.22 23.33
CA ILE A 235 -4.34 -4.33 24.01
C ILE A 235 -4.55 -5.76 24.52
N MET A 236 -4.24 -6.76 23.69
CA MET A 236 -4.35 -8.17 24.08
C MET A 236 -3.47 -8.47 25.32
N GLU A 237 -2.24 -7.95 25.33
CA GLU A 237 -1.33 -8.09 26.47
C GLU A 237 -1.91 -7.46 27.76
N ARG A 238 -2.44 -6.22 27.69
CA ARG A 238 -3.09 -5.56 28.85
C ARG A 238 -4.30 -6.32 29.37
N LEU A 239 -5.05 -6.99 28.50
CA LEU A 239 -6.18 -7.84 28.85
C LEU A 239 -5.76 -9.24 29.32
N GLY A 240 -4.46 -9.53 29.38
CA GLY A 240 -3.93 -10.83 29.79
C GLY A 240 -4.16 -11.96 28.79
N LEU A 241 -4.47 -11.63 27.52
CA LEU A 241 -4.67 -12.61 26.44
C LEU A 241 -3.32 -13.04 25.87
N ARG A 242 -2.99 -14.29 26.02
CA ARG A 242 -1.73 -14.88 25.55
C ARG A 242 -1.87 -15.39 24.12
N VAL A 243 -0.91 -15.02 23.28
CA VAL A 243 -0.79 -15.54 21.91
C VAL A 243 0.25 -16.66 21.89
N PRO A 244 -0.03 -17.83 21.33
CA PRO A 244 -1.28 -18.27 20.73
C PRO A 244 -2.22 -18.99 21.69
N SER A 245 -1.89 -19.10 23.01
CA SER A 245 -2.54 -20.02 23.95
C SER A 245 -4.02 -19.71 24.20
N ASP A 246 -4.39 -18.44 24.32
CA ASP A 246 -5.76 -18.01 24.54
C ASP A 246 -6.45 -17.64 23.22
N VAL A 247 -5.71 -17.04 22.31
CA VAL A 247 -6.16 -16.67 20.95
C VAL A 247 -4.97 -16.59 20.00
N ALA A 248 -5.09 -17.16 18.83
CA ALA A 248 -4.06 -17.07 17.80
C ALA A 248 -4.06 -15.67 17.14
N PHE A 249 -2.94 -15.28 16.55
CA PHE A 249 -2.78 -14.00 15.88
C PHE A 249 -2.15 -14.15 14.50
N VAL A 250 -2.67 -13.39 13.53
CA VAL A 250 -2.13 -13.29 12.17
C VAL A 250 -1.96 -11.83 11.81
N ASP A 251 -0.75 -11.44 11.44
CA ASP A 251 -0.44 -10.09 10.99
C ASP A 251 -0.75 -9.92 9.49
N LEU A 252 -1.68 -9.03 9.15
CA LEU A 252 -2.01 -8.68 7.76
C LEU A 252 -1.00 -7.72 7.13
N PHE A 253 -0.06 -7.19 7.93
CA PHE A 253 0.97 -6.22 7.55
C PHE A 253 2.36 -6.72 7.93
N LEU A 254 2.58 -8.04 7.81
CA LEU A 254 3.79 -8.71 8.29
C LEU A 254 5.05 -8.06 7.71
N GLU A 255 5.93 -7.64 8.59
CA GLU A 255 7.24 -7.11 8.20
C GLU A 255 8.23 -8.25 7.90
N ARG A 256 9.20 -7.99 7.05
CA ARG A 256 10.12 -9.03 6.55
C ARG A 256 10.98 -9.70 7.63
N ASP A 257 11.37 -8.96 8.64
CA ASP A 257 12.16 -9.46 9.77
C ASP A 257 11.34 -10.28 10.78
N GLU A 258 10.00 -10.21 10.71
CA GLU A 258 9.07 -11.01 11.46
C GLU A 258 8.58 -12.26 10.70
N CYS A 259 8.92 -12.40 9.41
CA CYS A 259 8.59 -13.60 8.63
C CYS A 259 9.18 -14.87 9.26
N GLY A 260 8.31 -15.86 9.49
CA GLY A 260 8.68 -17.13 10.15
C GLY A 260 8.63 -17.10 11.68
N LYS A 261 8.53 -15.93 12.33
CA LYS A 261 8.29 -15.78 13.77
C LYS A 261 6.80 -15.58 14.03
N THR A 262 6.21 -14.57 13.39
CA THR A 262 4.80 -14.27 13.42
C THR A 262 4.12 -14.82 12.16
N ALA A 263 2.97 -15.47 12.31
CA ALA A 263 2.16 -15.88 11.18
C ALA A 263 1.51 -14.66 10.54
N GLY A 264 1.52 -14.58 9.21
CA GLY A 264 0.93 -13.41 8.57
C GLY A 264 1.13 -13.32 7.07
N VAL A 265 0.77 -12.16 6.53
CA VAL A 265 0.89 -11.87 5.10
C VAL A 265 1.82 -10.69 4.89
N GLU A 266 2.98 -10.92 4.28
CA GLU A 266 3.84 -9.87 3.74
C GLU A 266 3.17 -9.28 2.50
N GLN A 267 3.04 -7.97 2.45
CA GLN A 267 2.30 -7.28 1.38
C GLN A 267 3.13 -7.00 0.13
N ASN A 268 4.37 -7.43 0.06
CA ASN A 268 5.25 -7.26 -1.10
C ASN A 268 5.44 -5.78 -1.53
N TYR A 269 5.57 -4.87 -0.58
CA TYR A 269 5.66 -3.42 -0.84
C TYR A 269 6.75 -3.04 -1.84
N ARG A 270 7.93 -3.68 -1.79
CA ARG A 270 9.01 -3.42 -2.77
C ARG A 270 8.59 -3.77 -4.19
N THR A 271 7.80 -4.83 -4.35
CA THR A 271 7.27 -5.24 -5.66
C THR A 271 6.30 -4.21 -6.20
N VAL A 272 5.46 -3.59 -5.35
CA VAL A 272 4.57 -2.49 -5.75
C VAL A 272 5.38 -1.33 -6.34
N GLY A 273 6.42 -0.88 -5.63
CA GLY A 273 7.29 0.20 -6.10
C GLY A 273 8.02 -0.14 -7.39
N ALA A 274 8.56 -1.35 -7.49
CA ALA A 274 9.25 -1.84 -8.68
C ALA A 274 8.31 -1.88 -9.91
N MET A 275 7.12 -2.45 -9.74
CA MET A 275 6.10 -2.55 -10.80
C MET A 275 5.65 -1.16 -11.29
N ALA A 276 5.52 -0.19 -10.38
CA ALA A 276 5.17 1.18 -10.77
C ALA A 276 6.22 1.80 -11.71
N VAL A 277 7.50 1.60 -11.42
CA VAL A 277 8.59 2.07 -12.30
C VAL A 277 8.59 1.34 -13.64
N GLU A 278 8.38 0.04 -13.64
CA GLU A 278 8.32 -0.76 -14.86
C GLU A 278 7.21 -0.30 -15.80
N ILE A 279 6.01 -0.06 -15.27
CA ILE A 279 4.89 0.48 -16.05
C ILE A 279 5.18 1.91 -16.54
N LEU A 280 5.75 2.77 -15.68
CA LEU A 280 6.10 4.14 -16.05
C LEU A 280 7.16 4.17 -17.17
N ALA A 281 8.19 3.33 -17.07
CA ALA A 281 9.21 3.20 -18.11
C ALA A 281 8.58 2.76 -19.46
N GLY A 282 7.65 1.80 -19.43
CA GLY A 282 6.87 1.40 -20.59
C GLY A 282 6.03 2.54 -21.18
N GLN A 283 5.41 3.38 -20.34
CA GLN A 283 4.67 4.56 -20.81
C GLN A 283 5.61 5.54 -21.53
N LEU A 284 6.77 5.84 -20.94
CA LEU A 284 7.77 6.73 -21.55
C LEU A 284 8.28 6.19 -22.89
N GLN A 285 8.60 4.90 -22.98
CA GLN A 285 9.05 4.25 -24.23
C GLN A 285 8.00 4.32 -25.34
N HIS A 286 6.72 4.32 -24.97
CA HIS A 286 5.60 4.41 -25.92
C HIS A 286 5.07 5.84 -26.12
N ASN A 287 5.74 6.87 -25.56
CA ASN A 287 5.33 8.27 -25.61
C ASN A 287 3.87 8.47 -25.15
N LYS A 288 3.47 7.77 -24.07
CA LYS A 288 2.13 7.89 -23.47
C LYS A 288 2.17 8.96 -22.40
N TYR A 289 1.79 10.15 -22.76
CA TYR A 289 1.70 11.31 -21.87
C TYR A 289 0.25 11.64 -21.55
N GLY A 290 0.07 12.41 -20.48
CA GLY A 290 -1.23 12.93 -20.06
C GLY A 290 -2.01 12.00 -19.14
N VAL A 291 -3.21 12.46 -18.83
CA VAL A 291 -4.17 11.69 -18.02
C VAL A 291 -4.76 10.58 -18.89
N PRO A 292 -4.75 9.31 -18.44
CA PRO A 292 -5.32 8.23 -19.23
C PRO A 292 -6.84 8.37 -19.35
N ALA A 293 -7.39 8.12 -20.53
CA ALA A 293 -8.84 8.12 -20.74
C ALA A 293 -9.55 7.06 -19.86
N ILE A 294 -8.87 5.92 -19.64
CA ILE A 294 -9.34 4.84 -18.75
C ILE A 294 -8.16 4.49 -17.83
N PRO A 295 -8.18 4.92 -16.56
CA PRO A 295 -7.19 4.54 -15.57
C PRO A 295 -7.28 3.04 -15.28
N LYS A 296 -6.12 2.42 -15.02
CA LYS A 296 -6.01 0.99 -14.71
C LYS A 296 -5.32 0.84 -13.37
N THR A 297 -5.74 -0.15 -12.59
CA THR A 297 -5.06 -0.53 -11.35
C THR A 297 -4.38 -1.88 -11.53
N THR A 298 -3.10 -1.94 -11.19
CA THR A 298 -2.32 -3.17 -11.08
C THR A 298 -2.23 -3.55 -9.61
N TYR A 299 -2.69 -4.74 -9.29
CA TYR A 299 -2.65 -5.28 -7.93
C TYR A 299 -1.45 -6.20 -7.74
N VAL A 300 -0.76 -6.03 -6.61
CA VAL A 300 0.30 -6.93 -6.14
C VAL A 300 -0.25 -7.76 -4.98
N GLY A 301 -0.22 -9.08 -5.12
CA GLY A 301 -0.68 -10.02 -4.08
C GLY A 301 0.27 -10.09 -2.89
N GLY A 302 -0.25 -10.56 -1.76
CA GLY A 302 0.53 -10.84 -0.57
C GLY A 302 1.18 -12.24 -0.61
N THR A 303 2.17 -12.46 0.26
CA THR A 303 2.82 -13.75 0.50
C THR A 303 2.57 -14.19 1.94
N TRP A 304 2.03 -15.39 2.12
CA TRP A 304 1.80 -15.99 3.44
C TRP A 304 3.10 -16.54 4.03
N TYR A 305 3.28 -16.31 5.33
CA TYR A 305 4.31 -16.94 6.14
C TYR A 305 3.69 -17.60 7.37
N ASP A 306 4.07 -18.86 7.64
CA ASP A 306 3.73 -19.54 8.87
C ASP A 306 4.57 -18.97 10.03
N GLY A 307 4.03 -19.02 11.25
CA GLY A 307 4.72 -18.53 12.44
C GLY A 307 4.08 -19.05 13.73
N ALA A 308 4.81 -18.91 14.84
CA ALA A 308 4.40 -19.44 16.14
C ALA A 308 3.12 -18.79 16.70
N SER A 309 2.73 -17.61 16.21
CA SER A 309 1.51 -16.92 16.66
C SER A 309 0.21 -17.55 16.19
N CYS A 310 0.26 -18.47 15.19
CA CYS A 310 -0.93 -19.16 14.66
C CYS A 310 -0.59 -20.63 14.28
N PRO A 311 -0.39 -21.54 15.26
CA PRO A 311 -0.13 -22.94 15.00
C PRO A 311 -1.36 -23.66 14.44
N ALA A 312 -1.17 -24.83 13.79
CA ALA A 312 -2.27 -25.71 13.45
C ALA A 312 -2.98 -26.23 14.71
N LYS A 313 -4.31 -26.37 14.64
CA LYS A 313 -5.13 -26.97 15.71
C LYS A 313 -5.13 -28.48 15.64
#